data_f66fa56cd3d19fb4da63ebccc2e44cf8
#
_entry.id   f66fa56cd3d19fb4da63ebccc2e44cf8
#
_cell.length_a   1.000
_cell.length_b   1.000
_cell.length_c   1.000
_cell.angle_alpha   90.00
_cell.angle_beta   90.00
_cell.angle_gamma   90.00
#
_symmetry.space_group_name_H-M   'P 1'
#
loop_
_entity.id
_entity.type
_entity.pdbx_description
1 polymer ?
#
loop_
_entity_poly.entity_id
_entity_poly.type
_entity_poly.pdbx_seq_one_letter_code
_entity_poly.pdbx_strand_id
1 'polypeptide(L)'
;MSKAIGIVAEYNPFHNGHAHHLREAKRIAGNRPVIAAMSGSLVQRGLPALTDKWTRARMAVLGGVDLVLELPTVFTCRSAEFFAAGAVKLLAATGMVSHLAFGAEAANSQQLMLTAEFLNEPVFQDALHHYCLLYTSPSPRD
;
A
#
# COMPACT_ATOMS: atom_id res chain seq x y z
N MET A 1 -16.41 10.10 -17.04
CA MET A 1 -15.99 8.75 -16.62
C MET A 1 -15.95 8.71 -15.10
N SER A 2 -16.56 7.69 -14.50
CA SER A 2 -16.48 7.49 -13.04
C SER A 2 -15.04 7.16 -12.67
N LYS A 3 -14.44 7.95 -11.79
CA LYS A 3 -13.07 7.70 -11.31
C LYS A 3 -13.06 6.55 -10.31
N ALA A 4 -11.98 5.77 -10.25
CA ALA A 4 -11.84 4.57 -9.45
C ALA A 4 -11.30 4.85 -8.04
N ILE A 5 -11.44 3.86 -7.15
CA ILE A 5 -10.77 3.77 -5.86
C ILE A 5 -9.47 2.99 -6.06
N GLY A 6 -8.35 3.51 -5.60
CA GLY A 6 -7.07 2.80 -5.54
C GLY A 6 -6.89 2.12 -4.18
N ILE A 7 -6.40 0.89 -4.20
CA ILE A 7 -5.99 0.13 -3.00
C ILE A 7 -4.57 -0.37 -3.21
N VAL A 8 -3.74 -0.22 -2.18
CA VAL A 8 -2.40 -0.82 -2.11
C VAL A 8 -2.50 -2.09 -1.27
N ALA A 9 -2.07 -3.24 -1.80
CA ALA A 9 -2.25 -4.51 -1.13
C ALA A 9 -1.16 -5.53 -1.47
N GLU A 10 -1.02 -6.52 -0.62
CA GLU A 10 -0.28 -7.75 -0.91
C GLU A 10 -1.21 -8.92 -1.24
N TYR A 11 -2.38 -8.97 -0.61
CA TYR A 11 -3.33 -10.08 -0.72
C TYR A 11 -2.64 -11.46 -0.59
N ASN A 12 -2.02 -11.69 0.56
CA ASN A 12 -1.18 -12.88 0.76
C ASN A 12 -1.73 -13.85 1.84
N PRO A 13 -2.87 -14.54 1.58
CA PRO A 13 -3.81 -14.41 0.47
C PRO A 13 -4.89 -13.34 0.70
N PHE A 14 -5.83 -13.20 -0.25
CA PHE A 14 -7.05 -12.42 -0.04
C PHE A 14 -7.95 -13.12 1.01
N HIS A 15 -8.48 -12.37 1.98
CA HIS A 15 -9.28 -12.90 3.08
C HIS A 15 -10.45 -11.97 3.45
N ASN A 16 -11.27 -12.37 4.42
CA ASN A 16 -12.47 -11.63 4.84
C ASN A 16 -12.21 -10.18 5.28
N GLY A 17 -11.06 -9.90 5.89
CA GLY A 17 -10.64 -8.54 6.24
C GLY A 17 -10.47 -7.65 5.00
N HIS A 18 -9.87 -8.19 3.93
CA HIS A 18 -9.75 -7.48 2.66
C HIS A 18 -11.12 -7.27 2.00
N ALA A 19 -12.01 -8.26 2.06
CA ALA A 19 -13.37 -8.14 1.57
C ALA A 19 -14.17 -7.08 2.36
N HIS A 20 -13.97 -6.99 3.66
CA HIS A 20 -14.58 -5.94 4.49
C HIS A 20 -14.06 -4.56 4.10
N HIS A 21 -12.74 -4.38 4.02
CA HIS A 21 -12.12 -3.13 3.60
C HIS A 21 -12.64 -2.68 2.23
N LEU A 22 -12.76 -3.60 1.28
CA LEU A 22 -13.27 -3.33 -0.06
C LEU A 22 -14.72 -2.84 -0.03
N ARG A 23 -15.59 -3.49 0.75
CA ARG A 23 -16.99 -3.07 0.91
C ARG A 23 -17.10 -1.67 1.52
N GLU A 24 -16.33 -1.40 2.57
CA GLU A 24 -16.32 -0.08 3.21
C GLU A 24 -15.78 1.01 2.28
N ALA A 25 -14.72 0.74 1.54
CA ALA A 25 -14.19 1.66 0.54
C ALA A 25 -15.25 2.00 -0.53
N LYS A 26 -15.95 0.99 -1.07
CA LYS A 26 -17.05 1.20 -2.04
C LYS A 26 -18.23 1.94 -1.41
N ARG A 27 -18.59 1.63 -0.17
CA ARG A 27 -19.67 2.34 0.55
C ARG A 27 -19.38 3.83 0.72
N ILE A 28 -18.16 4.17 1.12
CA ILE A 28 -17.74 5.58 1.38
C ILE A 28 -17.57 6.35 0.07
N ALA A 29 -16.96 5.75 -0.94
CA ALA A 29 -16.66 6.44 -2.20
C ALA A 29 -17.78 6.37 -3.26
N GLY A 30 -18.97 5.82 -2.93
CA GLY A 30 -20.12 5.79 -3.83
C GLY A 30 -20.09 4.67 -4.87
N ASN A 31 -19.71 3.47 -4.46
CA ASN A 31 -19.71 2.22 -5.28
C ASN A 31 -18.91 2.34 -6.59
N ARG A 32 -17.77 3.01 -6.53
CA ARG A 32 -16.85 3.16 -7.67
C ARG A 32 -16.08 1.88 -7.94
N PRO A 33 -15.58 1.67 -9.18
CA PRO A 33 -14.64 0.59 -9.48
C PRO A 33 -13.40 0.68 -8.59
N VAL A 34 -12.80 -0.48 -8.31
CA VAL A 34 -11.58 -0.58 -7.48
C VAL A 34 -10.43 -1.11 -8.33
N ILE A 35 -9.31 -0.38 -8.28
CA ILE A 35 -8.03 -0.79 -8.86
C ILE A 35 -7.07 -1.07 -7.71
N ALA A 36 -6.58 -2.30 -7.62
CA ALA A 36 -5.57 -2.68 -6.62
C ALA A 36 -4.18 -2.71 -7.26
N ALA A 37 -3.22 -2.01 -6.63
CA ALA A 37 -1.78 -2.22 -6.86
C ALA A 37 -1.31 -3.31 -5.90
N MET A 38 -0.96 -4.48 -6.44
CA MET A 38 -0.65 -5.68 -5.68
C MET A 38 0.81 -6.11 -5.89
N SER A 39 1.48 -6.53 -4.81
CA SER A 39 2.81 -7.13 -4.91
C SER A 39 2.82 -8.37 -5.83
N GLY A 40 3.91 -8.56 -6.57
CA GLY A 40 4.11 -9.70 -7.46
C GLY A 40 4.40 -11.00 -6.72
N SER A 41 5.40 -11.75 -7.16
CA SER A 41 5.77 -13.04 -6.55
C SER A 41 6.41 -12.91 -5.18
N LEU A 42 6.92 -11.74 -4.83
CA LEU A 42 7.49 -11.43 -3.52
C LEU A 42 6.59 -10.43 -2.79
N VAL A 43 6.52 -10.55 -1.46
CA VAL A 43 5.85 -9.58 -0.58
C VAL A 43 6.82 -8.50 -0.11
N GLN A 44 6.34 -7.46 0.54
CA GLN A 44 7.11 -6.27 0.92
C GLN A 44 8.37 -6.62 1.75
N ARG A 45 8.31 -7.66 2.55
CA ARG A 45 9.46 -8.14 3.34
C ARG A 45 10.50 -8.93 2.53
N GLY A 46 10.34 -9.04 1.21
CA GLY A 46 11.25 -9.79 0.34
C GLY A 46 11.05 -11.31 0.39
N LEU A 47 10.03 -11.79 1.08
CA LEU A 47 9.70 -13.21 1.15
C LEU A 47 8.83 -13.63 -0.04
N PRO A 48 8.90 -14.90 -0.46
CA PRO A 48 7.94 -15.44 -1.43
C PRO A 48 6.52 -15.32 -0.90
N ALA A 49 5.58 -14.97 -1.77
CA ALA A 49 4.18 -14.98 -1.44
C ALA A 49 3.68 -16.42 -1.20
N LEU A 50 2.62 -16.58 -0.40
CA LEU A 50 2.05 -17.87 -0.05
C LEU A 50 1.60 -18.68 -1.28
N THR A 51 1.14 -18.00 -2.33
CA THR A 51 0.79 -18.59 -3.61
C THR A 51 1.16 -17.64 -4.75
N ASP A 52 1.12 -18.14 -5.99
CA ASP A 52 1.48 -17.34 -7.16
C ASP A 52 0.61 -16.09 -7.34
N LYS A 53 1.15 -15.11 -8.04
CA LYS A 53 0.51 -13.81 -8.21
C LYS A 53 -0.82 -13.87 -8.97
N TRP A 54 -0.97 -14.81 -9.90
CA TRP A 54 -2.17 -14.97 -10.70
C TRP A 54 -3.34 -15.49 -9.86
N THR A 55 -3.06 -16.47 -9.01
CA THR A 55 -4.03 -17.00 -8.04
C THR A 55 -4.46 -15.91 -7.06
N ARG A 56 -3.54 -15.12 -6.53
CA ARG A 56 -3.87 -13.99 -5.61
C ARG A 56 -4.68 -12.90 -6.31
N ALA A 57 -4.31 -12.53 -7.54
CA ALA A 57 -5.07 -11.58 -8.34
C ALA A 57 -6.49 -12.09 -8.63
N ARG A 58 -6.62 -13.38 -8.98
CA ARG A 58 -7.93 -14.01 -9.18
C ARG A 58 -8.79 -13.98 -7.92
N MET A 59 -8.21 -14.28 -6.75
CA MET A 59 -8.93 -14.19 -5.47
C MET A 59 -9.40 -12.76 -5.20
N ALA A 60 -8.58 -11.74 -5.48
CA ALA A 60 -8.95 -10.35 -5.31
C ALA A 60 -10.12 -9.95 -6.25
N VAL A 61 -10.05 -10.35 -7.52
CA VAL A 61 -11.14 -10.08 -8.50
C VAL A 61 -12.43 -10.78 -8.10
N LEU A 62 -12.37 -12.05 -7.70
CA LEU A 62 -13.53 -12.76 -7.18
C LEU A 62 -14.07 -12.15 -5.88
N GLY A 63 -13.20 -11.50 -5.09
CA GLY A 63 -13.56 -10.74 -3.88
C GLY A 63 -14.16 -9.36 -4.16
N GLY A 64 -14.20 -8.92 -5.42
CA GLY A 64 -14.86 -7.69 -5.84
C GLY A 64 -13.93 -6.54 -6.21
N VAL A 65 -12.62 -6.78 -6.39
CA VAL A 65 -11.69 -5.86 -7.05
C VAL A 65 -11.93 -5.90 -8.56
N ASP A 66 -11.99 -4.76 -9.21
CA ASP A 66 -12.32 -4.67 -10.64
C ASP A 66 -11.08 -4.83 -11.54
N LEU A 67 -9.91 -4.39 -11.07
CA LEU A 67 -8.63 -4.52 -11.77
C LEU A 67 -7.49 -4.69 -10.76
N VAL A 68 -6.59 -5.63 -11.04
CA VAL A 68 -5.35 -5.80 -10.28
C VAL A 68 -4.16 -5.45 -11.17
N LEU A 69 -3.32 -4.54 -10.69
CA LEU A 69 -2.05 -4.16 -11.31
C LEU A 69 -0.90 -4.72 -10.49
N GLU A 70 0.06 -5.34 -11.13
CA GLU A 70 1.26 -5.81 -10.45
C GLU A 70 2.20 -4.66 -10.15
N LEU A 71 2.55 -4.49 -8.87
CA LEU A 71 3.60 -3.56 -8.47
C LEU A 71 4.97 -4.15 -8.84
N PRO A 72 5.81 -3.45 -9.61
CA PRO A 72 7.14 -3.91 -9.96
C PRO A 72 7.98 -4.27 -8.72
N THR A 73 8.72 -5.36 -8.79
CA THR A 73 9.51 -5.91 -7.67
C THR A 73 10.49 -4.90 -7.08
N VAL A 74 11.01 -3.98 -7.89
CA VAL A 74 11.90 -2.89 -7.44
C VAL A 74 11.27 -1.99 -6.38
N PHE A 75 9.95 -1.88 -6.34
CA PHE A 75 9.21 -1.17 -5.29
C PHE A 75 8.73 -2.12 -4.19
N THR A 76 8.43 -3.37 -4.54
CA THR A 76 7.88 -4.35 -3.60
C THR A 76 8.86 -4.69 -2.47
N CYS A 77 10.10 -5.05 -2.82
CA CYS A 77 11.10 -5.56 -1.87
C CYS A 77 11.92 -4.44 -1.23
N ARG A 78 11.25 -3.42 -0.70
CA ARG A 78 11.88 -2.27 -0.05
C ARG A 78 11.17 -1.90 1.24
N SER A 79 11.53 -0.74 1.84
CA SER A 79 10.81 -0.23 3.01
C SER A 79 9.32 -0.04 2.70
N ALA A 80 8.49 -0.03 3.74
CA ALA A 80 7.04 0.19 3.60
C ALA A 80 6.73 1.52 2.89
N GLU A 81 7.55 2.54 3.10
CA GLU A 81 7.46 3.83 2.42
C GLU A 81 7.64 3.70 0.90
N PHE A 82 8.70 3.02 0.45
CA PHE A 82 8.97 2.80 -0.98
C PHE A 82 7.90 1.94 -1.63
N PHE A 83 7.44 0.92 -0.92
CA PHE A 83 6.32 0.08 -1.35
C PHE A 83 5.06 0.92 -1.58
N ALA A 84 4.67 1.71 -0.58
CA ALA A 84 3.49 2.57 -0.66
C ALA A 84 3.64 3.64 -1.74
N ALA A 85 4.78 4.34 -1.80
CA ALA A 85 5.04 5.38 -2.78
C ALA A 85 5.02 4.83 -4.22
N GLY A 86 5.62 3.66 -4.47
CA GLY A 86 5.60 2.99 -5.77
C GLY A 86 4.18 2.61 -6.19
N ALA A 87 3.40 2.04 -5.27
CA ALA A 87 2.02 1.64 -5.52
C ALA A 87 1.11 2.85 -5.79
N VAL A 88 1.25 3.93 -5.01
CA VAL A 88 0.48 5.17 -5.23
C VAL A 88 0.84 5.81 -6.57
N LYS A 89 2.13 5.85 -6.94
CA LYS A 89 2.57 6.33 -8.26
C LYS A 89 1.99 5.50 -9.40
N LEU A 90 1.99 4.16 -9.26
CA LEU A 90 1.38 3.25 -10.24
C LEU A 90 -0.11 3.53 -10.41
N LEU A 91 -0.85 3.65 -9.30
CA LEU A 91 -2.28 3.97 -9.32
C LEU A 91 -2.55 5.35 -9.94
N ALA A 92 -1.77 6.37 -9.57
CA ALA A 92 -1.89 7.71 -10.12
C ALA A 92 -1.61 7.76 -11.64
N ALA A 93 -0.60 7.00 -12.11
CA ALA A 93 -0.23 6.92 -13.52
C ALA A 93 -1.35 6.34 -14.41
N THR A 94 -2.32 5.62 -13.86
CA THR A 94 -3.50 5.16 -14.62
C THR A 94 -4.38 6.33 -15.08
N GLY A 95 -4.31 7.49 -14.43
CA GLY A 95 -5.22 8.63 -14.65
C GLY A 95 -6.66 8.36 -14.23
N MET A 96 -6.98 7.16 -13.74
CA MET A 96 -8.34 6.71 -13.43
C MET A 96 -8.67 6.78 -11.94
N VAL A 97 -7.67 6.75 -11.06
CA VAL A 97 -7.86 6.75 -9.61
C VAL A 97 -8.05 8.17 -9.09
N SER A 98 -9.08 8.37 -8.27
CA SER A 98 -9.36 9.66 -7.59
C SER A 98 -9.42 9.56 -6.08
N HIS A 99 -9.52 8.35 -5.55
CA HIS A 99 -9.59 8.09 -4.12
C HIS A 99 -8.60 6.97 -3.79
N LEU A 100 -7.88 7.11 -2.68
CA LEU A 100 -7.05 6.05 -2.13
C LEU A 100 -7.74 5.54 -0.87
N ALA A 101 -7.97 4.22 -0.80
CA ALA A 101 -8.53 3.59 0.38
C ALA A 101 -7.46 2.77 1.10
N PHE A 102 -7.35 2.98 2.40
CA PHE A 102 -6.46 2.22 3.28
C PHE A 102 -7.10 2.08 4.67
N GLY A 103 -6.71 1.05 5.41
CA GLY A 103 -7.12 0.84 6.78
C GLY A 103 -6.24 1.62 7.76
N ALA A 104 -6.86 2.20 8.79
CA ALA A 104 -6.16 2.82 9.91
C ALA A 104 -6.88 2.47 11.22
N GLU A 105 -6.12 2.28 12.30
CA GLU A 105 -6.69 2.00 13.62
C GLU A 105 -7.47 3.21 14.17
N ALA A 106 -6.95 4.42 13.94
CA ALA A 106 -7.64 5.66 14.26
C ALA A 106 -8.17 6.29 12.96
N ALA A 107 -9.49 6.23 12.76
CA ALA A 107 -10.16 6.72 11.54
C ALA A 107 -10.30 8.26 11.50
N ASN A 108 -9.31 9.02 11.97
CA ASN A 108 -9.31 10.47 11.92
C ASN A 108 -8.39 10.95 10.79
N SER A 109 -8.98 11.23 9.62
CA SER A 109 -8.26 11.69 8.44
C SER A 109 -7.48 12.99 8.68
N GLN A 110 -8.01 13.89 9.50
CA GLN A 110 -7.36 15.16 9.81
C GLN A 110 -6.08 14.94 10.65
N GLN A 111 -6.12 14.07 11.65
CA GLN A 111 -4.94 13.71 12.42
C GLN A 111 -3.89 13.00 11.56
N LEU A 112 -4.32 12.11 10.66
CA LEU A 112 -3.40 11.44 9.72
C LEU A 112 -2.72 12.44 8.78
N MET A 113 -3.45 13.44 8.28
CA MET A 113 -2.87 14.50 7.44
C MET A 113 -1.87 15.35 8.21
N LEU A 114 -2.22 15.81 9.41
CA LEU A 114 -1.30 16.58 10.27
C LEU A 114 -0.04 15.78 10.63
N THR A 115 -0.20 14.48 10.91
CA THR A 115 0.94 13.61 11.17
C THR A 115 1.82 13.46 9.92
N ALA A 116 1.23 13.29 8.74
CA ALA A 116 1.98 13.19 7.50
C ALA A 116 2.73 14.48 7.17
N GLU A 117 2.14 15.65 7.43
CA GLU A 117 2.80 16.95 7.29
C GLU A 117 3.99 17.05 8.25
N PHE A 118 3.80 16.73 9.54
CA PHE A 118 4.86 16.73 10.53
C PHE A 118 6.02 15.80 10.18
N LEU A 119 5.70 14.59 9.70
CA LEU A 119 6.72 13.63 9.25
C LEU A 119 7.57 14.14 8.07
N ASN A 120 7.08 15.08 7.29
CA ASN A 120 7.81 15.70 6.18
C ASN A 120 8.58 16.97 6.59
N GLU A 121 8.45 17.43 7.85
CA GLU A 121 9.20 18.59 8.33
C GLU A 121 10.72 18.29 8.32
N PRO A 122 11.55 19.22 7.80
CA PRO A 122 13.01 19.02 7.73
C PRO A 122 13.65 18.64 9.07
N VAL A 123 13.22 19.30 10.16
CA VAL A 123 13.71 19.03 11.51
C VAL A 123 13.44 17.60 11.95
N PHE A 124 12.24 17.07 11.62
CA PHE A 124 11.91 15.68 11.94
C PHE A 124 12.71 14.70 11.07
N GLN A 125 12.86 14.98 9.78
CA GLN A 125 13.63 14.14 8.86
C GLN A 125 15.11 14.09 9.25
N ASP A 126 15.70 15.21 9.65
CA ASP A 126 17.08 15.27 10.13
C ASP A 126 17.26 14.46 11.41
N ALA A 127 16.33 14.59 12.37
CA ALA A 127 16.34 13.80 13.60
C ALA A 127 16.20 12.30 13.29
N LEU A 128 15.26 11.92 12.45
CA LEU A 128 15.04 10.53 12.04
C LEU A 128 16.31 9.95 11.38
N HIS A 129 16.92 10.71 10.48
CA HIS A 129 18.15 10.30 9.81
C HIS A 129 19.29 10.10 10.80
N HIS A 130 19.45 11.00 11.76
CA HIS A 130 20.46 10.91 12.81
C HIS A 130 20.27 9.67 13.69
N TYR A 131 19.06 9.43 14.17
CA TYR A 131 18.76 8.26 15.00
C TYR A 131 18.80 6.93 14.22
N CYS A 132 18.38 6.91 12.96
CA CYS A 132 18.51 5.72 12.11
C CYS A 132 19.96 5.35 11.84
N LEU A 133 20.86 6.33 11.65
CA LEU A 133 22.29 6.08 11.49
C LEU A 133 22.92 5.47 12.75
N LEU A 134 22.45 5.83 13.94
CA LEU A 134 22.91 5.23 15.19
C LEU A 134 22.49 3.75 15.31
N TYR A 135 21.34 3.36 14.73
CA TYR A 135 20.87 1.98 14.72
C TYR A 135 21.47 1.12 13.62
N THR A 136 21.94 1.72 12.53
CA THR A 136 22.59 1.04 11.41
C THR A 136 24.11 1.00 11.52
N SER A 137 24.67 1.50 12.63
CA SER A 137 26.07 1.28 12.93
C SER A 137 26.35 -0.23 12.92
N PRO A 138 27.32 -0.70 12.12
CA PRO A 138 27.61 -2.14 12.07
C PRO A 138 27.91 -2.59 13.50
N SER A 139 27.24 -3.64 13.95
CA SER A 139 27.59 -4.35 15.17
C SER A 139 29.10 -4.61 15.09
N PRO A 140 29.89 -4.27 16.13
CA PRO A 140 31.26 -4.69 16.13
C PRO A 140 31.26 -6.20 16.12
N ARG A 141 31.41 -6.78 14.95
CA ARG A 141 31.78 -8.16 14.80
C ARG A 141 33.29 -8.18 14.69
N ASP A 142 33.88 -8.63 15.81
CA ASP A 142 35.15 -9.34 15.94
C ASP A 142 36.34 -8.78 15.18
#